data_40bc7d20f05a016e7061c9cc8679ee1e
#
_entry.id   40bc7d20f05a016e7061c9cc8679ee1e
#
_cell.length_a   1.000
_cell.length_b   1.000
_cell.length_c   1.000
_cell.angle_alpha   90.00
_cell.angle_beta   90.00
_cell.angle_gamma   90.00
#
_symmetry.space_group_name_H-M   'P 1'
#
loop_
_entity.id
_entity.type
_entity.pdbx_description
1 polymer ?
#
loop_
_entity_poly.entity_id
_entity_poly.type
_entity_poly.pdbx_seq_one_letter_code
_entity_poly.pdbx_strand_id
1 'polypeptide(L)'
;MTVKKVWAVYFSGTGTTKKTVDRIAHRLAEALGTDCEVYDYTLPAARRQELTIPSGDVAVVGCPTYAGRVPNLLMPYLRDMVHGEGALAVPVVLFGNRNYDDALMELSQLLTADGFSCVAGGAFVGEHSFSRTLGAGRPSGADMAEMDAFAEHVAAKLVAGDTAPVTVGGCDPIRPYYTPRDRHGEPINILKVKPKTDMTKCGGCGLCAARCPMGSIDPADVSRINGVCIKCGACVKGCPSGAKHFDDPGYLYHLSLIHISEPTRHAQIS
;
A
#
# COMPACT_ATOMS: atom_id res chain seq x y z
N MET A 1 8.28 -23.40 -16.26
CA MET A 1 6.97 -23.55 -15.55
C MET A 1 5.94 -22.72 -16.30
N THR A 2 4.74 -23.24 -16.51
CA THR A 2 3.67 -22.44 -17.15
C THR A 2 2.84 -21.79 -16.07
N VAL A 3 2.83 -20.46 -16.02
CA VAL A 3 1.97 -19.69 -15.13
C VAL A 3 0.55 -19.71 -15.70
N LYS A 4 -0.43 -20.04 -14.86
CA LYS A 4 -1.85 -20.16 -15.28
C LYS A 4 -2.56 -18.81 -15.24
N LYS A 5 -2.29 -18.00 -14.21
CA LYS A 5 -2.92 -16.70 -13.99
C LYS A 5 -2.00 -15.79 -13.18
N VAL A 6 -2.08 -14.48 -13.41
CA VAL A 6 -1.49 -13.44 -12.58
C VAL A 6 -2.60 -12.76 -11.77
N TRP A 7 -2.32 -12.47 -10.51
CA TRP A 7 -3.23 -11.75 -9.61
C TRP A 7 -2.64 -10.39 -9.25
N ALA A 8 -3.46 -9.35 -9.34
CA ALA A 8 -3.18 -8.02 -8.79
C ALA A 8 -3.91 -7.88 -7.46
N VAL A 9 -3.21 -8.04 -6.34
CA VAL A 9 -3.78 -8.07 -4.98
C VAL A 9 -3.30 -6.84 -4.22
N TYR A 10 -4.18 -5.93 -3.79
CA TYR A 10 -3.70 -4.71 -3.15
C TYR A 10 -4.67 -4.07 -2.17
N PHE A 11 -4.07 -3.29 -1.24
CA PHE A 11 -4.71 -2.24 -0.47
C PHE A 11 -4.23 -0.87 -0.97
N SER A 12 -5.16 0.04 -1.28
CA SER A 12 -4.81 1.35 -1.83
C SER A 12 -5.74 2.47 -1.36
N GLY A 13 -5.39 3.15 -0.27
CA GLY A 13 -6.21 4.23 0.28
C GLY A 13 -6.36 5.45 -0.65
N THR A 14 -5.30 5.82 -1.37
CA THR A 14 -5.27 7.01 -2.24
C THR A 14 -5.08 6.69 -3.73
N GLY A 15 -5.06 5.42 -4.11
CA GLY A 15 -4.98 4.98 -5.50
C GLY A 15 -3.56 4.72 -6.03
N THR A 16 -2.50 5.15 -5.36
CA THR A 16 -1.12 4.96 -5.84
C THR A 16 -0.69 3.51 -5.84
N THR A 17 -0.93 2.76 -4.76
CA THR A 17 -0.63 1.31 -4.70
C THR A 17 -1.39 0.56 -5.79
N LYS A 18 -2.70 0.83 -5.93
CA LYS A 18 -3.51 0.27 -7.02
C LYS A 18 -2.84 0.47 -8.38
N LYS A 19 -2.51 1.73 -8.72
CA LYS A 19 -1.90 2.09 -10.00
C LYS A 19 -0.61 1.31 -10.27
N THR A 20 0.24 1.12 -9.25
CA THR A 20 1.50 0.39 -9.35
C THR A 20 1.30 -1.12 -9.50
N VAL A 21 0.49 -1.72 -8.62
CA VAL A 21 0.26 -3.17 -8.63
C VAL A 21 -0.48 -3.59 -9.90
N ASP A 22 -1.50 -2.84 -10.31
CA ASP A 22 -2.21 -3.09 -11.59
C ASP A 22 -1.22 -3.04 -12.77
N ARG A 23 -0.33 -2.03 -12.82
CA ARG A 23 0.65 -1.91 -13.90
C ARG A 23 1.58 -3.10 -13.96
N ILE A 24 2.18 -3.48 -12.83
CA ILE A 24 3.13 -4.61 -12.76
C ILE A 24 2.42 -5.92 -13.11
N ALA A 25 1.24 -6.17 -12.52
CA ALA A 25 0.52 -7.42 -12.73
C ALA A 25 0.04 -7.59 -14.16
N HIS A 26 -0.53 -6.54 -14.78
CA HIS A 26 -0.96 -6.60 -16.17
C HIS A 26 0.22 -6.76 -17.12
N ARG A 27 1.33 -6.04 -16.89
CA ARG A 27 2.54 -6.20 -17.72
C ARG A 27 3.15 -7.59 -17.58
N LEU A 28 3.17 -8.15 -16.36
CA LEU A 28 3.62 -9.51 -16.10
C LEU A 28 2.71 -10.54 -16.82
N ALA A 29 1.39 -10.38 -16.74
CA ALA A 29 0.44 -11.26 -17.40
C ALA A 29 0.59 -11.21 -18.93
N GLU A 30 0.74 -10.01 -19.51
CA GLU A 30 1.00 -9.81 -20.93
C GLU A 30 2.29 -10.53 -21.37
N ALA A 31 3.38 -10.35 -20.61
CA ALA A 31 4.67 -10.98 -20.93
C ALA A 31 4.65 -12.51 -20.79
N LEU A 32 3.78 -13.05 -19.95
CA LEU A 32 3.60 -14.50 -19.75
C LEU A 32 2.50 -15.11 -20.65
N GLY A 33 1.75 -14.27 -21.38
CA GLY A 33 0.66 -14.71 -22.24
C GLY A 33 -0.53 -15.30 -21.48
N THR A 34 -0.87 -14.75 -20.31
CA THR A 34 -1.94 -15.24 -19.44
C THR A 34 -2.86 -14.09 -18.96
N ASP A 35 -3.97 -14.43 -18.30
CA ASP A 35 -4.91 -13.46 -17.76
C ASP A 35 -4.42 -12.83 -16.46
N CYS A 36 -4.91 -11.60 -16.18
CA CYS A 36 -4.73 -10.92 -14.90
C CYS A 36 -6.07 -10.76 -14.20
N GLU A 37 -6.15 -11.22 -12.96
CA GLU A 37 -7.31 -11.02 -12.08
C GLU A 37 -6.97 -10.00 -11.00
N VAL A 38 -7.94 -9.13 -10.65
CA VAL A 38 -7.74 -8.06 -9.68
C VAL A 38 -8.52 -8.35 -8.41
N TYR A 39 -7.83 -8.29 -7.28
CA TYR A 39 -8.42 -8.39 -5.95
C TYR A 39 -8.08 -7.17 -5.10
N ASP A 40 -9.01 -6.22 -5.05
CA ASP A 40 -8.89 -4.98 -4.27
C ASP A 40 -9.47 -5.18 -2.86
N TYR A 41 -8.59 -5.38 -1.87
CA TYR A 41 -9.01 -5.51 -0.47
C TYR A 41 -8.99 -4.18 0.31
N THR A 42 -9.04 -3.05 -0.38
CA THR A 42 -9.03 -1.71 0.24
C THR A 42 -10.24 -1.49 1.15
N LEU A 43 -11.44 -1.87 0.71
CA LEU A 43 -12.66 -1.67 1.50
C LEU A 43 -12.95 -2.85 2.44
N PRO A 44 -13.64 -2.60 3.58
CA PRO A 44 -13.89 -3.62 4.59
C PRO A 44 -14.67 -4.85 4.07
N ALA A 45 -15.53 -4.66 3.06
CA ALA A 45 -16.35 -5.75 2.52
C ALA A 45 -15.47 -6.85 1.89
N ALA A 46 -14.42 -6.48 1.15
CA ALA A 46 -13.50 -7.44 0.54
C ALA A 46 -12.71 -8.23 1.60
N ARG A 47 -12.37 -7.59 2.72
CA ARG A 47 -11.63 -8.24 3.82
C ARG A 47 -12.46 -9.15 4.72
N ARG A 48 -13.72 -9.40 4.39
CA ARG A 48 -14.56 -10.42 5.04
C ARG A 48 -14.48 -11.79 4.37
N GLN A 49 -13.79 -11.86 3.24
CA GLN A 49 -13.61 -13.08 2.45
C GLN A 49 -12.16 -13.50 2.47
N GLU A 50 -11.92 -14.79 2.55
CA GLU A 50 -10.61 -15.38 2.30
C GLU A 50 -10.24 -15.23 0.83
N LEU A 51 -8.96 -15.01 0.58
CA LEU A 51 -8.37 -15.08 -0.73
C LEU A 51 -7.39 -16.26 -0.76
N THR A 52 -7.70 -17.28 -1.51
CA THR A 52 -6.78 -18.40 -1.74
C THR A 52 -6.30 -18.37 -3.18
N ILE A 53 -4.97 -18.39 -3.37
CA ILE A 53 -4.32 -18.38 -4.67
C ILE A 53 -3.63 -19.73 -4.87
N PRO A 54 -4.08 -20.52 -5.88
CA PRO A 54 -3.62 -21.88 -6.05
C PRO A 54 -2.23 -21.96 -6.66
N SER A 55 -1.58 -23.11 -6.50
CA SER A 55 -0.31 -23.43 -7.16
C SER A 55 -0.43 -23.31 -8.69
N GLY A 56 0.59 -22.73 -9.29
CA GLY A 56 0.66 -22.40 -10.71
C GLY A 56 0.27 -20.98 -11.03
N ASP A 57 -0.26 -20.22 -10.07
CA ASP A 57 -0.55 -18.80 -10.21
C ASP A 57 0.56 -17.94 -9.61
N VAL A 58 0.59 -16.66 -9.99
CA VAL A 58 1.51 -15.64 -9.48
C VAL A 58 0.73 -14.46 -8.94
N ALA A 59 0.97 -14.07 -7.69
CA ALA A 59 0.34 -12.92 -7.06
C ALA A 59 1.31 -11.74 -6.95
N VAL A 60 0.98 -10.61 -7.56
CA VAL A 60 1.60 -9.31 -7.25
C VAL A 60 0.82 -8.71 -6.09
N VAL A 61 1.38 -8.79 -4.89
CA VAL A 61 0.68 -8.37 -3.65
C VAL A 61 1.24 -7.04 -3.18
N GLY A 62 0.40 -6.01 -3.11
CA GLY A 62 0.86 -4.67 -2.79
C GLY A 62 0.14 -3.96 -1.65
N CYS A 63 0.93 -3.21 -0.85
CA CYS A 63 0.41 -2.31 0.16
C CYS A 63 1.28 -1.05 0.30
N PRO A 64 0.73 0.05 0.87
CA PRO A 64 1.54 1.22 1.19
C PRO A 64 2.40 0.96 2.43
N THR A 65 3.51 1.68 2.53
CA THR A 65 4.34 1.73 3.73
C THR A 65 3.78 2.76 4.72
N TYR A 66 3.40 2.31 5.91
CA TYR A 66 2.98 3.20 7.00
C TYR A 66 3.94 3.07 8.19
N ALA A 67 4.55 4.18 8.58
CA ALA A 67 5.54 4.22 9.64
C ALA A 67 6.68 3.18 9.47
N GLY A 68 7.13 2.97 8.24
CA GLY A 68 8.22 2.05 7.90
C GLY A 68 7.84 0.57 7.80
N ARG A 69 6.56 0.23 7.90
CA ARG A 69 6.06 -1.14 7.98
C ARG A 69 4.80 -1.35 7.13
N VAL A 70 4.36 -2.60 7.01
CA VAL A 70 3.00 -2.94 6.54
C VAL A 70 1.98 -2.28 7.47
N PRO A 71 0.88 -1.69 6.96
CA PRO A 71 -0.10 -1.04 7.83
C PRO A 71 -0.66 -2.00 8.88
N ASN A 72 -0.45 -1.69 10.16
CA ASN A 72 -0.75 -2.59 11.27
C ASN A 72 -2.20 -3.10 11.31
N LEU A 73 -3.17 -2.28 10.87
CA LEU A 73 -4.59 -2.67 10.84
C LEU A 73 -4.93 -3.63 9.67
N LEU A 74 -4.00 -3.85 8.74
CA LEU A 74 -4.13 -4.84 7.66
C LEU A 74 -3.48 -6.18 7.99
N MET A 75 -2.58 -6.20 8.97
CA MET A 75 -1.84 -7.40 9.36
C MET A 75 -2.72 -8.60 9.65
N PRO A 76 -3.85 -8.47 10.44
CA PRO A 76 -4.72 -9.62 10.69
C PRO A 76 -5.32 -10.19 9.39
N TYR A 77 -5.72 -9.33 8.46
CA TYR A 77 -6.27 -9.80 7.18
C TYR A 77 -5.22 -10.51 6.33
N LEU A 78 -4.04 -9.92 6.18
CA LEU A 78 -2.96 -10.53 5.39
C LEU A 78 -2.51 -11.87 5.96
N ARG A 79 -2.43 -11.99 7.28
CA ARG A 79 -1.97 -13.21 7.96
C ARG A 79 -3.04 -14.31 8.03
N ASP A 80 -4.31 -13.92 8.22
CA ASP A 80 -5.35 -14.88 8.59
C ASP A 80 -6.33 -15.17 7.43
N MET A 81 -6.27 -14.42 6.32
CA MET A 81 -7.28 -14.43 5.25
C MET A 81 -6.70 -14.44 3.83
N VAL A 82 -5.35 -14.43 3.67
CA VAL A 82 -4.71 -14.45 2.35
C VAL A 82 -3.75 -15.65 2.30
N HIS A 83 -4.08 -16.64 1.51
CA HIS A 83 -3.37 -17.92 1.48
C HIS A 83 -2.83 -18.23 0.09
N GLY A 84 -1.61 -18.72 0.04
CA GLY A 84 -0.97 -19.19 -1.18
C GLY A 84 -0.71 -20.68 -1.11
N GLU A 85 -1.54 -21.48 -1.70
CA GLU A 85 -1.37 -22.95 -1.75
C GLU A 85 -0.22 -23.37 -2.68
N GLY A 86 0.99 -22.91 -2.38
CA GLY A 86 2.18 -23.10 -3.23
C GLY A 86 2.23 -22.14 -4.43
N ALA A 87 1.45 -21.06 -4.43
CA ALA A 87 1.53 -20.01 -5.43
C ALA A 87 2.83 -19.20 -5.32
N LEU A 88 3.23 -18.56 -6.41
CA LEU A 88 4.33 -17.60 -6.41
C LEU A 88 3.83 -16.23 -6.00
N ALA A 89 4.68 -15.44 -5.34
CA ALA A 89 4.37 -14.07 -4.97
C ALA A 89 5.46 -13.09 -5.37
N VAL A 90 5.01 -11.87 -5.67
CA VAL A 90 5.83 -10.68 -5.90
C VAL A 90 5.35 -9.60 -4.94
N PRO A 91 5.88 -9.50 -3.71
CA PRO A 91 5.57 -8.42 -2.79
C PRO A 91 5.99 -7.07 -3.35
N VAL A 92 5.08 -6.09 -3.24
CA VAL A 92 5.28 -4.71 -3.72
C VAL A 92 4.85 -3.73 -2.64
N VAL A 93 5.74 -2.81 -2.26
CA VAL A 93 5.40 -1.75 -1.32
C VAL A 93 5.57 -0.38 -1.95
N LEU A 94 4.70 0.56 -1.55
CA LEU A 94 4.79 1.95 -1.96
C LEU A 94 5.12 2.85 -0.78
N PHE A 95 6.03 3.79 -1.00
CA PHE A 95 6.40 4.79 0.00
C PHE A 95 6.36 6.20 -0.60
N GLY A 96 6.04 7.20 0.26
CA GLY A 96 5.70 8.54 -0.22
C GLY A 96 6.89 9.46 -0.47
N ASN A 97 8.04 9.26 0.18
CA ASN A 97 9.20 10.14 0.01
C ASN A 97 10.46 9.59 0.69
N ARG A 98 10.40 9.31 1.98
CA ARG A 98 11.57 9.02 2.81
C ARG A 98 12.19 7.65 2.51
N ASN A 99 11.51 6.60 2.91
CA ASN A 99 11.96 5.21 2.82
C ASN A 99 10.79 4.25 3.03
N TYR A 100 10.94 3.01 2.58
CA TYR A 100 10.02 1.91 2.87
C TYR A 100 10.44 1.11 4.12
N ASP A 101 11.62 1.39 4.67
CA ASP A 101 12.23 0.74 5.84
C ASP A 101 12.10 -0.80 5.76
N ASP A 102 11.29 -1.43 6.63
CA ASP A 102 11.14 -2.88 6.67
C ASP A 102 9.83 -3.39 6.05
N ALA A 103 9.04 -2.51 5.42
CA ALA A 103 7.72 -2.89 4.89
C ALA A 103 7.79 -4.00 3.83
N LEU A 104 8.81 -3.99 2.96
CA LEU A 104 8.95 -5.00 1.92
C LEU A 104 9.35 -6.36 2.52
N MET A 105 10.30 -6.37 3.45
CA MET A 105 10.70 -7.57 4.18
C MET A 105 9.52 -8.16 4.95
N GLU A 106 8.78 -7.33 5.69
CA GLU A 106 7.61 -7.76 6.44
C GLU A 106 6.52 -8.36 5.55
N LEU A 107 6.21 -7.71 4.41
CA LEU A 107 5.23 -8.25 3.46
C LEU A 107 5.69 -9.59 2.88
N SER A 108 6.97 -9.71 2.54
CA SER A 108 7.55 -10.97 2.05
C SER A 108 7.47 -12.08 3.09
N GLN A 109 7.79 -11.79 4.37
CA GLN A 109 7.69 -12.75 5.45
C GLN A 109 6.24 -13.21 5.70
N LEU A 110 5.27 -12.28 5.68
CA LEU A 110 3.85 -12.60 5.79
C LEU A 110 3.41 -13.57 4.69
N LEU A 111 3.68 -13.23 3.43
CA LEU A 111 3.31 -14.05 2.29
C LEU A 111 3.97 -15.44 2.34
N THR A 112 5.24 -15.50 2.74
CA THR A 112 5.95 -16.78 2.89
C THR A 112 5.33 -17.63 3.99
N ALA A 113 4.96 -17.03 5.12
CA ALA A 113 4.29 -17.75 6.22
C ALA A 113 2.90 -18.29 5.81
N ASP A 114 2.24 -17.61 4.87
CA ASP A 114 0.91 -17.96 4.37
C ASP A 114 0.96 -18.84 3.09
N GLY A 115 2.10 -19.51 2.83
CA GLY A 115 2.23 -20.56 1.82
C GLY A 115 2.59 -20.08 0.41
N PHE A 116 3.03 -18.82 0.24
CA PHE A 116 3.59 -18.33 -1.02
C PHE A 116 5.10 -18.53 -1.11
N SER A 117 5.62 -18.63 -2.34
CA SER A 117 7.05 -18.51 -2.64
C SER A 117 7.34 -17.14 -3.25
N CYS A 118 8.05 -16.26 -2.53
CA CYS A 118 8.37 -14.91 -2.99
C CYS A 118 9.55 -14.94 -3.97
N VAL A 119 9.29 -14.79 -5.27
CA VAL A 119 10.27 -14.94 -6.35
C VAL A 119 10.92 -13.63 -6.81
N ALA A 120 10.35 -12.51 -6.44
CA ALA A 120 10.87 -11.15 -6.65
C ALA A 120 10.24 -10.22 -5.63
N GLY A 121 10.72 -8.97 -5.50
CA GLY A 121 10.07 -7.95 -4.68
C GLY A 121 10.49 -6.55 -5.09
N GLY A 122 9.61 -5.57 -4.89
CA GLY A 122 9.87 -4.19 -5.30
C GLY A 122 9.30 -3.14 -4.35
N ALA A 123 10.07 -2.07 -4.13
CA ALA A 123 9.63 -0.89 -3.40
C ALA A 123 9.63 0.32 -4.35
N PHE A 124 8.45 0.91 -4.58
CA PHE A 124 8.26 2.00 -5.53
C PHE A 124 7.82 3.29 -4.84
N VAL A 125 8.17 4.41 -5.45
CA VAL A 125 7.79 5.73 -4.94
C VAL A 125 6.40 6.11 -5.48
N GLY A 126 5.56 6.63 -4.59
CA GLY A 126 4.26 7.19 -4.97
C GLY A 126 4.03 8.57 -4.34
N GLU A 127 3.01 9.28 -4.78
CA GLU A 127 2.60 10.50 -4.12
C GLU A 127 2.23 10.24 -2.66
N HIS A 128 2.84 11.02 -1.75
CA HIS A 128 2.64 10.85 -0.32
C HIS A 128 1.17 11.04 0.07
N SER A 129 0.60 10.13 0.86
CA SER A 129 -0.83 10.13 1.21
C SER A 129 -1.29 11.39 1.97
N PHE A 130 -0.38 12.04 2.71
CA PHE A 130 -0.67 13.25 3.49
C PHE A 130 -0.34 14.55 2.77
N SER A 131 0.27 14.48 1.60
CA SER A 131 0.78 15.65 0.87
C SER A 131 0.26 15.67 -0.55
N ARG A 132 0.18 16.87 -1.12
CA ARG A 132 -0.07 17.08 -2.55
C ARG A 132 1.18 17.58 -3.28
N THR A 133 2.30 17.74 -2.55
CA THR A 133 3.58 18.22 -3.10
C THR A 133 4.68 17.15 -3.03
N LEU A 134 4.72 16.35 -1.96
CA LEU A 134 5.71 15.28 -1.84
C LEU A 134 5.39 14.12 -2.79
N GLY A 135 6.31 13.84 -3.68
CA GLY A 135 6.12 12.84 -4.72
C GLY A 135 4.94 13.15 -5.65
N ALA A 136 4.60 14.45 -5.81
CA ALA A 136 3.46 14.88 -6.62
C ALA A 136 3.56 14.32 -8.05
N GLY A 137 2.45 13.79 -8.56
CA GLY A 137 2.40 13.18 -9.88
C GLY A 137 3.05 11.80 -9.99
N ARG A 138 3.60 11.25 -8.90
CA ARG A 138 4.15 9.88 -8.91
C ARG A 138 3.07 8.82 -8.57
N PRO A 139 3.09 7.65 -9.23
CA PRO A 139 4.06 7.23 -10.26
C PRO A 139 3.97 8.06 -11.55
N SER A 140 5.12 8.57 -12.00
CA SER A 140 5.32 9.30 -13.25
C SER A 140 5.48 8.35 -14.45
N GLY A 141 5.68 8.88 -15.66
CA GLY A 141 6.02 8.06 -16.82
C GLY A 141 7.32 7.27 -16.65
N ALA A 142 8.35 7.86 -16.01
CA ALA A 142 9.59 7.15 -15.70
C ALA A 142 9.37 6.00 -14.72
N ASP A 143 8.59 6.23 -13.65
CA ASP A 143 8.24 5.18 -12.70
C ASP A 143 7.47 4.03 -13.37
N MET A 144 6.59 4.34 -14.33
CA MET A 144 5.88 3.33 -15.09
C MET A 144 6.82 2.47 -15.93
N ALA A 145 7.85 3.08 -16.55
CA ALA A 145 8.86 2.35 -17.29
C ALA A 145 9.69 1.43 -16.39
N GLU A 146 10.03 1.87 -15.16
CA GLU A 146 10.69 1.03 -14.15
C GLU A 146 9.82 -0.16 -13.75
N MET A 147 8.50 0.06 -13.56
CA MET A 147 7.55 -1.01 -13.26
C MET A 147 7.43 -2.03 -14.41
N ASP A 148 7.42 -1.54 -15.66
CA ASP A 148 7.37 -2.42 -16.84
C ASP A 148 8.64 -3.27 -16.93
N ALA A 149 9.81 -2.66 -16.78
CA ALA A 149 11.09 -3.38 -16.78
C ALA A 149 11.18 -4.41 -15.66
N PHE A 150 10.65 -4.07 -14.46
CA PHE A 150 10.56 -5.00 -13.35
C PHE A 150 9.67 -6.20 -13.68
N ALA A 151 8.48 -5.95 -14.22
CA ALA A 151 7.54 -7.02 -14.61
C ALA A 151 8.14 -7.93 -15.70
N GLU A 152 8.82 -7.36 -16.69
CA GLU A 152 9.51 -8.10 -17.75
C GLU A 152 10.65 -8.96 -17.20
N HIS A 153 11.41 -8.43 -16.23
CA HIS A 153 12.47 -9.20 -15.56
C HIS A 153 11.89 -10.39 -14.79
N VAL A 154 10.80 -10.20 -14.04
CA VAL A 154 10.09 -11.28 -13.35
C VAL A 154 9.56 -12.31 -14.36
N ALA A 155 8.96 -11.87 -15.46
CA ALA A 155 8.48 -12.78 -16.49
C ALA A 155 9.61 -13.64 -17.09
N ALA A 156 10.75 -13.01 -17.42
CA ALA A 156 11.92 -13.70 -17.96
C ALA A 156 12.45 -14.78 -16.99
N LYS A 157 12.52 -14.45 -15.69
CA LYS A 157 12.91 -15.37 -14.63
C LYS A 157 11.97 -16.58 -14.58
N LEU A 158 10.66 -16.36 -14.60
CA LEU A 158 9.65 -17.42 -14.55
C LEU A 158 9.63 -18.29 -15.82
N VAL A 159 9.82 -17.69 -17.00
CA VAL A 159 9.95 -18.41 -18.27
C VAL A 159 11.19 -19.32 -18.26
N ALA A 160 12.29 -18.87 -17.68
CA ALA A 160 13.50 -19.67 -17.49
C ALA A 160 13.33 -20.80 -16.45
N GLY A 161 12.18 -20.88 -15.77
CA GLY A 161 11.92 -21.88 -14.73
C GLY A 161 12.55 -21.55 -13.37
N ASP A 162 13.11 -20.36 -13.21
CA ASP A 162 13.68 -19.93 -11.93
C ASP A 162 12.55 -19.41 -11.02
N THR A 163 12.18 -20.24 -10.05
CA THR A 163 11.19 -19.96 -9.00
C THR A 163 11.82 -19.92 -7.62
N ALA A 164 13.16 -19.80 -7.55
CA ALA A 164 13.86 -19.71 -6.28
C ALA A 164 13.42 -18.47 -5.49
N PRO A 165 13.09 -18.62 -4.19
CA PRO A 165 12.77 -17.49 -3.33
C PRO A 165 13.92 -16.48 -3.26
N VAL A 166 13.59 -15.20 -3.21
CA VAL A 166 14.57 -14.11 -3.08
C VAL A 166 14.51 -13.48 -1.70
N THR A 167 15.64 -12.95 -1.24
CA THR A 167 15.68 -12.06 -0.08
C THR A 167 15.46 -10.63 -0.57
N VAL A 168 14.49 -9.95 0.05
CA VAL A 168 14.17 -8.56 -0.26
C VAL A 168 14.80 -7.58 0.72
N GLY A 169 14.80 -6.29 0.38
CA GLY A 169 15.33 -5.24 1.26
C GLY A 169 14.50 -5.05 2.53
N GLY A 170 15.19 -4.80 3.65
CA GLY A 170 14.66 -4.60 5.00
C GLY A 170 15.53 -5.26 6.04
N CYS A 171 15.12 -5.19 7.31
CA CYS A 171 15.81 -5.87 8.42
C CYS A 171 15.09 -7.15 8.83
N ASP A 172 15.88 -8.14 9.26
CA ASP A 172 15.38 -9.31 9.95
C ASP A 172 16.25 -9.49 11.22
N PRO A 173 15.68 -9.40 12.43
CA PRO A 173 14.25 -9.21 12.72
C PRO A 173 13.72 -7.82 12.32
N ILE A 174 12.40 -7.77 12.04
CA ILE A 174 11.69 -6.55 11.68
C ILE A 174 11.73 -5.53 12.82
N ARG A 175 12.12 -4.28 12.52
CA ARG A 175 12.20 -3.19 13.51
C ARG A 175 10.80 -2.67 13.92
N PRO A 176 10.66 -2.02 15.08
CA PRO A 176 9.41 -1.40 15.48
C PRO A 176 8.90 -0.34 14.48
N TYR A 177 7.59 -0.10 14.49
CA TYR A 177 7.01 1.01 13.74
C TYR A 177 7.66 2.33 14.12
N TYR A 178 7.93 3.18 13.14
CA TYR A 178 8.39 4.54 13.40
C TYR A 178 7.39 5.29 14.28
N THR A 179 7.89 5.89 15.37
CA THR A 179 7.06 6.68 16.27
C THR A 179 7.23 8.17 15.94
N PRO A 180 6.16 8.85 15.46
CA PRO A 180 6.18 10.28 15.23
C PRO A 180 6.49 11.06 16.51
N ARG A 181 7.24 12.17 16.37
CA ARG A 181 7.62 13.04 17.49
C ARG A 181 7.16 14.47 17.25
N ASP A 182 6.85 15.17 18.34
CA ASP A 182 6.51 16.59 18.30
C ASP A 182 7.77 17.47 18.23
N ARG A 183 7.58 18.81 18.30
CA ARG A 183 8.68 19.80 18.26
C ARG A 183 9.63 19.73 19.45
N HIS A 184 9.26 19.06 20.53
CA HIS A 184 10.07 18.86 21.74
C HIS A 184 10.76 17.49 21.74
N GLY A 185 10.55 16.67 20.69
CA GLY A 185 11.08 15.33 20.59
C GLY A 185 10.24 14.27 21.31
N GLU A 186 9.08 14.65 21.88
CA GLU A 186 8.21 13.72 22.59
C GLU A 186 7.33 12.91 21.63
N PRO A 187 7.06 11.64 21.94
CA PRO A 187 6.21 10.79 21.12
C PRO A 187 4.80 11.35 20.99
N ILE A 188 4.29 11.43 19.76
CA ILE A 188 2.91 11.84 19.48
C ILE A 188 2.01 10.62 19.43
N ASN A 189 0.91 10.64 20.18
CA ASN A 189 -0.11 9.61 20.09
C ASN A 189 -1.04 9.88 18.88
N ILE A 190 -0.57 9.55 17.68
CA ILE A 190 -1.34 9.73 16.45
C ILE A 190 -2.59 8.83 16.37
N LEU A 191 -2.73 7.81 17.22
CA LEU A 191 -3.89 6.92 17.20
C LEU A 191 -5.19 7.66 17.49
N LYS A 192 -5.14 8.70 18.32
CA LYS A 192 -6.29 9.56 18.66
C LYS A 192 -6.63 10.58 17.58
N VAL A 193 -5.70 10.89 16.69
CA VAL A 193 -5.91 11.88 15.63
C VAL A 193 -6.87 11.33 14.57
N LYS A 194 -7.93 12.07 14.30
CA LYS A 194 -8.93 11.74 13.27
C LYS A 194 -9.17 12.98 12.38
N PRO A 195 -9.46 12.79 11.08
CA PRO A 195 -9.79 13.94 10.23
C PRO A 195 -11.11 14.57 10.66
N LYS A 196 -11.19 15.88 10.57
CA LYS A 196 -12.43 16.66 10.78
C LYS A 196 -13.10 17.00 9.47
N THR A 197 -14.34 17.51 9.57
CA THR A 197 -15.12 17.98 8.43
C THR A 197 -15.52 19.42 8.66
N ASP A 198 -15.09 20.31 7.77
CA ASP A 198 -15.59 21.67 7.71
C ASP A 198 -16.99 21.64 7.05
N MET A 199 -18.02 21.74 7.88
CA MET A 199 -19.41 21.66 7.40
C MET A 199 -19.81 22.84 6.54
N THR A 200 -19.08 23.95 6.57
CA THR A 200 -19.35 25.11 5.69
C THR A 200 -18.90 24.85 4.26
N LYS A 201 -17.95 23.92 4.06
CA LYS A 201 -17.45 23.48 2.75
C LYS A 201 -18.05 22.16 2.28
N CYS A 202 -18.65 21.41 3.19
CA CYS A 202 -19.12 20.06 2.88
C CYS A 202 -20.39 20.09 2.04
N GLY A 203 -20.32 19.55 0.82
CA GLY A 203 -21.48 19.42 -0.06
C GLY A 203 -22.31 18.15 0.16
N GLY A 204 -22.08 17.37 1.22
CA GLY A 204 -22.89 16.19 1.57
C GLY A 204 -22.76 14.99 0.61
N CYS A 205 -21.74 14.93 -0.26
CA CYS A 205 -21.64 13.92 -1.33
C CYS A 205 -21.34 12.48 -0.85
N GLY A 206 -21.01 12.24 0.42
CA GLY A 206 -20.75 10.91 1.00
C GLY A 206 -19.46 10.21 0.56
N LEU A 207 -18.70 10.77 -0.39
CA LEU A 207 -17.49 10.12 -0.96
C LEU A 207 -16.45 9.74 0.10
N CYS A 208 -16.31 10.54 1.16
CA CYS A 208 -15.35 10.25 2.24
C CYS A 208 -15.73 9.00 3.04
N ALA A 209 -17.03 8.75 3.25
CA ALA A 209 -17.52 7.54 3.90
C ALA A 209 -17.37 6.33 2.96
N ALA A 210 -17.80 6.46 1.70
CA ALA A 210 -17.71 5.38 0.71
C ALA A 210 -16.27 4.90 0.44
N ARG A 211 -15.28 5.80 0.53
CA ARG A 211 -13.85 5.48 0.32
C ARG A 211 -13.09 5.13 1.59
N CYS A 212 -13.73 5.15 2.76
CA CYS A 212 -13.02 4.89 4.00
C CYS A 212 -12.59 3.43 4.10
N PRO A 213 -11.28 3.11 4.06
CA PRO A 213 -10.83 1.72 4.11
C PRO A 213 -11.16 1.01 5.40
N MET A 214 -11.46 1.77 6.45
CA MET A 214 -11.84 1.22 7.76
C MET A 214 -13.36 1.23 8.00
N GLY A 215 -14.15 1.79 7.06
CA GLY A 215 -15.59 1.96 7.25
C GLY A 215 -15.94 2.82 8.47
N SER A 216 -15.03 3.71 8.88
CA SER A 216 -15.13 4.41 10.16
C SER A 216 -15.89 5.73 10.08
N ILE A 217 -16.14 6.26 8.88
CA ILE A 217 -16.89 7.51 8.69
C ILE A 217 -18.38 7.17 8.56
N ASP A 218 -19.20 7.81 9.38
CA ASP A 218 -20.64 7.62 9.35
C ASP A 218 -21.23 8.11 8.00
N PRO A 219 -21.91 7.27 7.25
CA PRO A 219 -22.48 7.66 5.96
C PRO A 219 -23.68 8.62 6.10
N ALA A 220 -24.39 8.61 7.26
CA ALA A 220 -25.49 9.53 7.53
C ALA A 220 -25.00 10.89 8.03
N ASP A 221 -23.86 10.93 8.73
CA ASP A 221 -23.23 12.16 9.20
C ASP A 221 -21.70 12.06 9.02
N VAL A 222 -21.21 12.53 7.90
CA VAL A 222 -19.79 12.44 7.55
C VAL A 222 -18.85 13.21 8.49
N SER A 223 -19.38 14.04 9.41
CA SER A 223 -18.60 14.68 10.46
C SER A 223 -18.18 13.68 11.55
N ARG A 224 -18.94 12.61 11.71
CA ARG A 224 -18.70 11.58 12.73
C ARG A 224 -17.75 10.50 12.23
N ILE A 225 -16.80 10.13 13.08
CA ILE A 225 -15.87 9.02 12.85
C ILE A 225 -15.99 8.02 14.02
N ASN A 226 -16.83 6.99 13.80
CA ASN A 226 -17.23 6.05 14.83
C ASN A 226 -16.19 4.95 15.08
N GLY A 227 -15.30 4.70 14.11
CA GLY A 227 -14.31 3.63 14.17
C GLY A 227 -12.85 4.11 14.25
N VAL A 228 -11.94 3.19 13.97
CA VAL A 228 -10.49 3.43 13.94
C VAL A 228 -10.09 4.11 12.64
N CYS A 229 -9.18 5.08 12.70
CA CYS A 229 -8.61 5.75 11.54
C CYS A 229 -7.18 5.26 11.29
N ILE A 230 -6.92 4.64 10.13
CA ILE A 230 -5.59 4.21 9.69
C ILE A 230 -4.72 5.36 9.13
N LYS A 231 -5.24 6.58 9.07
CA LYS A 231 -4.57 7.78 8.52
C LYS A 231 -4.12 7.64 7.06
N CYS A 232 -4.86 6.90 6.26
CA CYS A 232 -4.54 6.69 4.84
C CYS A 232 -4.69 7.93 3.95
N GLY A 233 -5.34 9.00 4.43
CA GLY A 233 -5.58 10.21 3.64
C GLY A 233 -6.70 10.10 2.59
N ALA A 234 -7.34 8.95 2.40
CA ALA A 234 -8.36 8.74 1.36
C ALA A 234 -9.49 9.76 1.39
N CYS A 235 -10.04 10.04 2.59
CA CYS A 235 -11.11 11.01 2.76
C CYS A 235 -10.66 12.46 2.55
N VAL A 236 -9.41 12.78 2.90
CA VAL A 236 -8.84 14.14 2.75
C VAL A 236 -8.49 14.41 1.28
N LYS A 237 -7.73 13.52 0.65
CA LYS A 237 -7.36 13.65 -0.78
C LYS A 237 -8.56 13.52 -1.72
N GLY A 238 -9.52 12.68 -1.36
CA GLY A 238 -10.68 12.41 -2.17
C GLY A 238 -11.85 13.36 -1.97
N CYS A 239 -11.74 14.37 -1.07
CA CYS A 239 -12.79 15.35 -0.86
C CYS A 239 -12.73 16.43 -1.94
N PRO A 240 -13.74 16.55 -2.83
CA PRO A 240 -13.71 17.52 -3.93
C PRO A 240 -13.80 18.97 -3.47
N SER A 241 -14.45 19.23 -2.33
CA SER A 241 -14.57 20.57 -1.75
C SER A 241 -13.48 20.93 -0.73
N GLY A 242 -12.55 19.99 -0.43
CA GLY A 242 -11.52 20.19 0.59
C GLY A 242 -12.08 20.29 2.02
N ALA A 243 -13.30 19.84 2.26
CA ALA A 243 -13.93 19.90 3.57
C ALA A 243 -13.27 18.98 4.61
N LYS A 244 -12.70 17.84 4.17
CA LYS A 244 -11.98 16.90 5.08
C LYS A 244 -10.53 17.35 5.28
N HIS A 245 -10.12 17.47 6.55
CA HIS A 245 -8.77 17.90 6.92
C HIS A 245 -8.35 17.33 8.28
N PHE A 246 -7.07 17.41 8.58
CA PHE A 246 -6.51 17.20 9.92
C PHE A 246 -6.16 18.56 10.53
N ASP A 247 -6.38 18.74 11.82
CA ASP A 247 -6.11 19.99 12.54
C ASP A 247 -5.36 19.82 13.86
N ASP A 248 -4.96 18.59 14.20
CA ASP A 248 -4.14 18.33 15.39
C ASP A 248 -2.74 18.97 15.23
N PRO A 249 -2.32 19.89 16.13
CA PRO A 249 -1.07 20.62 15.97
C PRO A 249 0.18 19.71 15.97
N GLY A 250 0.20 18.69 16.82
CA GLY A 250 1.32 17.74 16.88
C GLY A 250 1.43 16.93 15.59
N TYR A 251 0.30 16.44 15.10
CA TYR A 251 0.23 15.71 13.83
C TYR A 251 0.64 16.59 12.64
N LEU A 252 0.15 17.83 12.57
CA LEU A 252 0.52 18.78 11.51
C LEU A 252 2.02 19.15 11.57
N TYR A 253 2.59 19.30 12.76
CA TYR A 253 4.02 19.51 12.92
C TYR A 253 4.81 18.30 12.38
N HIS A 254 4.42 17.07 12.75
CA HIS A 254 5.05 15.87 12.22
C HIS A 254 4.96 15.80 10.69
N LEU A 255 3.80 16.16 10.12
CA LEU A 255 3.66 16.24 8.65
C LEU A 255 4.61 17.27 8.03
N SER A 256 4.85 18.41 8.70
CA SER A 256 5.79 19.42 8.19
C SER A 256 7.22 18.89 8.12
N LEU A 257 7.64 18.04 9.07
CA LEU A 257 8.97 17.41 9.05
C LEU A 257 9.17 16.48 7.85
N ILE A 258 8.12 15.78 7.42
CA ILE A 258 8.18 14.92 6.24
C ILE A 258 8.50 15.74 4.98
N HIS A 259 8.06 17.01 4.93
CA HIS A 259 8.38 17.93 3.82
C HIS A 259 9.82 18.44 3.84
N ILE A 260 10.50 18.40 4.99
CA ILE A 260 11.86 18.91 5.16
C ILE A 260 12.90 17.80 4.92
N SER A 261 12.56 16.56 5.23
CA SER A 261 13.48 15.43 5.17
C SER A 261 13.55 14.79 3.78
N GLU A 262 14.72 14.93 3.16
CA GLU A 262 15.30 14.16 2.05
C GLU A 262 14.64 14.19 0.66
N PRO A 263 15.47 14.16 -0.41
CA PRO A 263 14.99 14.02 -1.77
C PRO A 263 14.30 12.65 -1.99
N THR A 264 13.31 12.65 -2.87
CA THR A 264 12.61 11.45 -3.30
C THR A 264 13.60 10.41 -3.83
N ARG A 265 13.60 9.21 -3.28
CA ARG A 265 14.46 8.10 -3.71
C ARG A 265 13.84 7.38 -4.91
N HIS A 266 14.68 6.68 -5.67
CA HIS A 266 14.26 5.79 -6.74
C HIS A 266 13.72 4.46 -6.19
N ALA A 267 13.04 3.69 -7.06
CA ALA A 267 12.60 2.33 -6.76
C ALA A 267 13.78 1.43 -6.36
N GLN A 268 13.53 0.47 -5.47
CA GLN A 268 14.48 -0.59 -5.13
C GLN A 268 13.84 -1.94 -5.45
N ILE A 269 14.57 -2.77 -6.19
CA ILE A 269 14.10 -4.01 -6.81
C ILE A 269 15.03 -5.14 -6.38
N SER A 270 14.44 -6.28 -6.02
CA SER A 270 15.15 -7.53 -5.68
C SER A 270 14.58 -8.68 -6.48
#